data_53f2907dfaf8ef78f272863ba9dbc8f6
#
_entry.id   53f2907dfaf8ef78f272863ba9dbc8f6
#
_cell.length_a   1.000
_cell.length_b   1.000
_cell.length_c   1.000
_cell.angle_alpha   90.00
_cell.angle_beta   90.00
_cell.angle_gamma   90.00
#
_symmetry.space_group_name_H-M   'P 1'
#
loop_
_entity.id
_entity.type
_entity.pdbx_description
1 polymer ?
#
loop_
_entity_poly.entity_id
_entity_poly.type
_entity_poly.pdbx_seq_one_letter_code
_entity_poly.pdbx_strand_id
1 'polypeptide(L)'
;MKTKLSLVILLALALVLPVATLLIAAQIGTGRNIPPRPQGPCDIYAAGGAPCVAAHSSTRALYASYNGPLYQVMRQSDGKTLDIGVVQPSAGDAGGYADAAAQDAFCANTVCWITQLYDQSGKGNHITQAPFGPAGTPMVMGGFNNLPVADWAPVTIMGHKVYGVFIVPGMGLRDDDPKGTAVDDQAEGQYWVVNGHHYNGGCCFDYGNGEISSRDDGNGTMETTYFGNATAWYRGPDPGPWIMTDQENNLVGCVNTNSSSKYCTNLPVITWRFVTATADGEP
;
A
#
# COMPACT_ATOMS: atom_id res chain seq x y z
N MET A 1 -1.27 -65.71 -44.10
CA MET A 1 -1.44 -64.22 -44.19
C MET A 1 -1.79 -63.52 -42.86
N LYS A 2 -2.53 -64.16 -41.94
CA LYS A 2 -2.96 -63.54 -40.67
C LYS A 2 -1.81 -63.28 -39.66
N THR A 3 -0.77 -64.09 -39.60
CA THR A 3 0.35 -63.98 -38.68
C THR A 3 1.35 -62.84 -39.03
N LYS A 4 1.51 -62.50 -40.30
CA LYS A 4 2.39 -61.38 -40.71
C LYS A 4 1.78 -60.00 -40.45
N LEU A 5 0.45 -59.88 -40.51
CA LEU A 5 -0.26 -58.65 -40.23
C LEU A 5 -0.23 -58.30 -38.73
N SER A 6 -0.35 -59.28 -37.86
CA SER A 6 -0.28 -59.09 -36.42
C SER A 6 1.11 -58.64 -35.94
N LEU A 7 2.18 -59.16 -36.57
CA LEU A 7 3.55 -58.81 -36.23
C LEU A 7 3.87 -57.32 -36.63
N VAL A 8 3.35 -56.90 -37.77
CA VAL A 8 3.56 -55.51 -38.26
C VAL A 8 2.80 -54.52 -37.37
N ILE A 9 1.58 -54.87 -36.91
CA ILE A 9 0.80 -54.00 -36.00
C ILE A 9 1.47 -53.92 -34.62
N LEU A 10 2.03 -55.01 -34.10
CA LEU A 10 2.77 -55.00 -32.84
C LEU A 10 4.08 -54.23 -32.91
N LEU A 11 4.80 -54.31 -34.01
CA LEU A 11 6.01 -53.52 -34.22
C LEU A 11 5.68 -52.01 -34.41
N ALA A 12 4.60 -51.65 -35.10
CA ALA A 12 4.16 -50.27 -35.23
C ALA A 12 3.71 -49.67 -33.89
N LEU A 13 2.99 -50.45 -33.06
CA LEU A 13 2.61 -50.00 -31.70
C LEU A 13 3.83 -49.85 -30.76
N ALA A 14 4.83 -50.75 -30.89
CA ALA A 14 6.03 -50.69 -30.05
C ALA A 14 6.96 -49.50 -30.42
N LEU A 15 6.89 -48.96 -31.63
CA LEU A 15 7.63 -47.78 -32.06
C LEU A 15 6.88 -46.47 -31.79
N VAL A 16 5.55 -46.45 -31.75
CA VAL A 16 4.75 -45.27 -31.49
C VAL A 16 4.70 -44.94 -30.01
N LEU A 17 4.64 -45.94 -29.13
CA LEU A 17 4.60 -45.72 -27.68
C LEU A 17 5.82 -44.98 -27.10
N PRO A 18 7.07 -45.30 -27.42
CA PRO A 18 8.22 -44.56 -26.90
C PRO A 18 8.34 -43.14 -27.47
N VAL A 19 7.86 -42.91 -28.71
CA VAL A 19 7.83 -41.56 -29.27
C VAL A 19 6.76 -40.66 -28.63
N ALA A 20 5.59 -41.23 -28.33
CA ALA A 20 4.55 -40.52 -27.63
C ALA A 20 4.95 -40.20 -26.18
N THR A 21 5.62 -41.11 -25.47
CA THR A 21 6.14 -40.87 -24.11
C THR A 21 7.30 -39.88 -24.11
N LEU A 22 8.17 -39.87 -25.12
CA LEU A 22 9.23 -38.87 -25.27
C LEU A 22 8.68 -37.47 -25.60
N LEU A 23 7.60 -37.35 -26.38
CA LEU A 23 6.96 -36.09 -26.68
C LEU A 23 6.20 -35.52 -25.42
N ILE A 24 5.57 -36.40 -24.65
CA ILE A 24 4.93 -35.99 -23.40
C ILE A 24 5.98 -35.61 -22.34
N ALA A 25 7.09 -36.34 -22.23
CA ALA A 25 8.18 -35.99 -21.33
C ALA A 25 8.89 -34.69 -21.76
N ALA A 26 8.99 -34.40 -23.04
CA ALA A 26 9.57 -33.15 -23.56
C ALA A 26 8.63 -31.93 -23.29
N GLN A 27 7.32 -32.14 -23.19
CA GLN A 27 6.37 -31.06 -22.83
C GLN A 27 6.30 -30.80 -21.32
N ILE A 28 6.67 -31.78 -20.48
CA ILE A 28 6.70 -31.60 -19.02
C ILE A 28 7.98 -30.85 -18.56
N GLY A 29 9.02 -30.77 -19.42
CA GLY A 29 10.35 -30.29 -19.02
C GLY A 29 10.69 -28.82 -19.26
N THR A 30 9.80 -27.98 -19.81
CA THR A 30 10.11 -26.57 -20.12
C THR A 30 9.15 -25.55 -19.54
N GLY A 31 8.19 -25.94 -18.72
CA GLY A 31 7.40 -25.00 -17.94
C GLY A 31 8.31 -24.35 -16.88
N ARG A 32 8.78 -23.14 -17.10
CA ARG A 32 9.36 -22.31 -16.03
C ARG A 32 8.36 -22.34 -14.89
N ASN A 33 8.74 -22.90 -13.73
CA ASN A 33 7.90 -22.94 -12.54
C ASN A 33 7.77 -21.49 -12.03
N ILE A 34 6.80 -20.77 -12.56
CA ILE A 34 6.45 -19.41 -12.10
C ILE A 34 5.42 -19.59 -10.99
N PRO A 35 5.77 -19.29 -9.75
CA PRO A 35 4.82 -19.41 -8.65
C PRO A 35 3.70 -18.38 -8.81
N PRO A 36 2.46 -18.70 -8.46
CA PRO A 36 1.38 -17.74 -8.45
C PRO A 36 1.66 -16.66 -7.41
N ARG A 37 1.31 -15.42 -7.74
CA ARG A 37 1.35 -14.34 -6.77
C ARG A 37 0.29 -14.60 -5.69
N PRO A 38 0.63 -14.51 -4.39
CA PRO A 38 -0.34 -14.67 -3.31
C PRO A 38 -1.37 -13.54 -3.35
N GLN A 39 -2.55 -13.82 -2.80
CA GLN A 39 -3.58 -12.79 -2.59
C GLN A 39 -3.02 -11.63 -1.79
N GLY A 40 -3.33 -10.42 -2.24
CA GLY A 40 -3.05 -9.18 -1.52
C GLY A 40 -4.19 -8.81 -0.57
N PRO A 41 -4.00 -7.78 0.26
CA PRO A 41 -5.04 -7.30 1.18
C PRO A 41 -6.35 -6.94 0.46
N CYS A 42 -6.29 -6.27 -0.68
CA CYS A 42 -7.48 -5.88 -1.41
C CYS A 42 -8.21 -7.05 -2.08
N ASP A 43 -7.53 -8.17 -2.39
CA ASP A 43 -8.20 -9.40 -2.80
C ASP A 43 -9.02 -9.99 -1.64
N ILE A 44 -8.46 -9.92 -0.41
CA ILE A 44 -9.11 -10.44 0.81
C ILE A 44 -10.34 -9.60 1.15
N TYR A 45 -10.20 -8.26 1.16
CA TYR A 45 -11.33 -7.36 1.39
C TYR A 45 -12.43 -7.54 0.35
N ALA A 46 -12.07 -7.64 -0.94
CA ALA A 46 -13.03 -7.87 -2.01
C ALA A 46 -13.77 -9.20 -1.85
N ALA A 47 -13.09 -10.26 -1.46
CA ALA A 47 -13.70 -11.56 -1.16
C ALA A 47 -14.63 -11.50 0.06
N GLY A 48 -14.38 -10.61 1.01
CA GLY A 48 -15.23 -10.31 2.16
C GLY A 48 -16.42 -9.39 1.87
N GLY A 49 -16.57 -8.91 0.62
CA GLY A 49 -17.66 -8.01 0.24
C GLY A 49 -17.36 -6.51 0.44
N ALA A 50 -16.14 -6.16 0.88
CA ALA A 50 -15.68 -4.79 1.08
C ALA A 50 -14.47 -4.47 0.16
N PRO A 51 -14.67 -4.32 -1.16
CA PRO A 51 -13.59 -4.06 -2.09
C PRO A 51 -12.90 -2.72 -1.81
N CYS A 52 -11.57 -2.68 -1.90
CA CYS A 52 -10.82 -1.43 -1.76
C CYS A 52 -11.30 -0.37 -2.75
N VAL A 53 -11.56 0.83 -2.27
CA VAL A 53 -11.92 2.00 -3.08
C VAL A 53 -10.73 2.94 -3.32
N ALA A 54 -9.75 2.91 -2.42
CA ALA A 54 -8.44 3.54 -2.56
C ALA A 54 -7.38 2.56 -2.03
N ALA A 55 -6.32 2.33 -2.78
CA ALA A 55 -5.34 1.29 -2.47
C ALA A 55 -3.93 1.73 -2.86
N HIS A 56 -3.16 2.24 -1.90
CA HIS A 56 -1.82 2.80 -2.12
C HIS A 56 -0.73 1.94 -1.50
N SER A 57 0.34 1.69 -2.22
CA SER A 57 1.54 1.06 -1.67
C SER A 57 2.75 1.37 -2.53
N SER A 58 3.81 1.86 -1.92
CA SER A 58 5.11 2.03 -2.58
C SER A 58 5.94 0.74 -2.58
N THR A 59 5.51 -0.31 -1.86
CA THR A 59 6.34 -1.50 -1.65
C THR A 59 5.90 -2.71 -2.45
N ARG A 60 4.60 -2.85 -2.74
CA ARG A 60 4.05 -4.06 -3.37
C ARG A 60 2.68 -3.86 -4.00
N ALA A 61 2.29 -4.80 -4.84
CA ALA A 61 0.91 -4.97 -5.28
C ALA A 61 0.00 -5.32 -4.09
N LEU A 62 -1.18 -4.71 -4.04
CA LEU A 62 -2.24 -4.98 -3.06
C LEU A 62 -3.32 -5.94 -3.59
N TYR A 63 -3.28 -6.22 -4.89
CA TYR A 63 -4.02 -7.28 -5.57
C TYR A 63 -3.03 -8.25 -6.24
N ALA A 64 -3.32 -9.54 -6.22
CA ALA A 64 -2.50 -10.55 -6.90
C ALA A 64 -2.38 -10.30 -8.41
N SER A 65 -3.42 -9.74 -9.01
CA SER A 65 -3.49 -9.44 -10.45
C SER A 65 -2.86 -8.08 -10.84
N TYR A 66 -2.50 -7.22 -9.88
CA TYR A 66 -2.02 -5.88 -10.19
C TYR A 66 -0.62 -5.89 -10.80
N ASN A 67 -0.45 -5.22 -11.94
CA ASN A 67 0.80 -5.14 -12.69
C ASN A 67 1.15 -3.69 -13.11
N GLY A 68 0.44 -2.71 -12.57
CA GLY A 68 0.64 -1.30 -12.87
C GLY A 68 1.74 -0.63 -12.06
N PRO A 69 1.87 0.70 -12.21
CA PRO A 69 2.78 1.50 -11.40
C PRO A 69 2.31 1.57 -9.96
N LEU A 70 3.26 1.58 -9.01
CA LEU A 70 2.99 1.75 -7.59
C LEU A 70 3.13 3.22 -7.18
N TYR A 71 4.18 3.87 -7.65
CA TYR A 71 4.45 5.29 -7.37
C TYR A 71 5.31 5.90 -8.47
N GLN A 72 5.36 7.22 -8.50
CA GLN A 72 6.21 7.98 -9.39
C GLN A 72 7.31 8.69 -8.60
N VAL A 73 8.52 8.67 -9.15
CA VAL A 73 9.64 9.45 -8.63
C VAL A 73 10.06 10.53 -9.62
N MET A 74 10.50 11.68 -9.09
CA MET A 74 11.08 12.77 -9.86
C MET A 74 12.51 13.04 -9.39
N ARG A 75 13.47 13.07 -10.29
CA ARG A 75 14.86 13.34 -9.94
C ARG A 75 15.21 14.83 -10.01
N GLN A 76 15.98 15.30 -9.03
CA GLN A 76 16.34 16.71 -8.88
C GLN A 76 17.19 17.25 -10.03
N SER A 77 18.05 16.42 -10.58
CA SER A 77 19.07 16.88 -11.55
C SER A 77 18.49 17.48 -12.84
N ASP A 78 17.30 17.01 -13.28
CA ASP A 78 16.68 17.47 -14.51
C ASP A 78 15.14 17.50 -14.50
N GLY A 79 14.51 17.22 -13.34
CA GLY A 79 13.06 17.22 -13.18
C GLY A 79 12.32 16.10 -13.91
N LYS A 80 13.02 15.13 -14.48
CA LYS A 80 12.36 13.99 -15.13
C LYS A 80 11.73 13.06 -14.12
N THR A 81 10.68 12.37 -14.54
CA THR A 81 9.94 11.40 -13.73
C THR A 81 10.11 9.99 -14.26
N LEU A 82 9.93 9.02 -13.37
CA LEU A 82 9.87 7.60 -13.66
C LEU A 82 8.78 6.95 -12.80
N ASP A 83 7.92 6.17 -13.43
CA ASP A 83 6.96 5.33 -12.73
C ASP A 83 7.62 4.05 -12.27
N ILE A 84 7.56 3.78 -10.98
CA ILE A 84 8.06 2.55 -10.38
C ILE A 84 6.91 1.54 -10.31
N GLY A 85 7.00 0.51 -11.12
CA GLY A 85 6.00 -0.56 -11.17
C GLY A 85 6.35 -1.74 -10.29
N VAL A 86 5.57 -2.80 -10.44
CA VAL A 86 5.83 -4.09 -9.80
C VAL A 86 6.78 -4.94 -10.65
N VAL A 87 7.68 -5.67 -10.00
CA VAL A 87 8.47 -6.71 -10.65
C VAL A 87 7.54 -7.83 -11.14
N GLN A 88 7.70 -8.22 -12.39
CA GLN A 88 6.86 -9.25 -13.01
C GLN A 88 7.26 -10.65 -12.51
N PRO A 89 6.32 -11.60 -12.45
CA PRO A 89 6.63 -12.97 -12.09
C PRO A 89 7.67 -13.61 -13.02
N SER A 90 8.57 -14.39 -12.44
CA SER A 90 9.60 -15.12 -13.17
C SER A 90 9.84 -16.51 -12.57
N ALA A 91 10.74 -17.30 -13.15
CA ALA A 91 11.04 -18.64 -12.63
C ALA A 91 11.50 -18.57 -11.16
N GLY A 92 10.74 -19.17 -10.27
CA GLY A 92 11.01 -19.18 -8.82
C GLY A 92 10.64 -17.90 -8.05
N ASP A 93 10.11 -16.87 -8.73
CA ASP A 93 9.74 -15.60 -8.14
C ASP A 93 8.32 -15.18 -8.54
N ALA A 94 7.43 -15.02 -7.58
CA ALA A 94 6.05 -14.57 -7.81
C ALA A 94 5.95 -13.09 -8.23
N GLY A 95 7.01 -12.31 -8.07
CA GLY A 95 7.00 -10.87 -8.31
C GLY A 95 6.03 -10.10 -7.39
N GLY A 96 5.56 -8.95 -7.88
CA GLY A 96 4.55 -8.16 -7.17
C GLY A 96 5.10 -7.18 -6.15
N TYR A 97 6.38 -7.17 -5.89
CA TYR A 97 7.07 -6.13 -5.12
C TYR A 97 7.55 -5.00 -6.05
N ALA A 98 7.85 -3.83 -5.48
CA ALA A 98 8.30 -2.66 -6.25
C ALA A 98 9.66 -2.88 -6.91
N ASP A 99 9.84 -2.39 -8.13
CA ASP A 99 11.11 -2.40 -8.83
C ASP A 99 12.06 -1.32 -8.28
N ALA A 100 12.60 -1.59 -7.09
CA ALA A 100 13.58 -0.70 -6.46
C ALA A 100 14.88 -0.57 -7.27
N ALA A 101 15.23 -1.56 -8.10
CA ALA A 101 16.41 -1.48 -8.93
C ALA A 101 16.25 -0.41 -10.03
N ALA A 102 15.05 -0.27 -10.61
CA ALA A 102 14.74 0.81 -11.55
C ALA A 102 14.85 2.18 -10.87
N GLN A 103 14.34 2.32 -9.63
CA GLN A 103 14.49 3.56 -8.86
C GLN A 103 15.98 3.86 -8.59
N ASP A 104 16.74 2.90 -8.09
CA ASP A 104 18.17 3.07 -7.78
C ASP A 104 18.96 3.55 -9.01
N ALA A 105 18.68 2.95 -10.16
CA ALA A 105 19.34 3.33 -11.42
C ALA A 105 18.94 4.73 -11.88
N PHE A 106 17.64 5.07 -11.79
CA PHE A 106 17.13 6.35 -12.23
C PHE A 106 17.59 7.50 -11.32
N CYS A 107 17.66 7.27 -10.00
CA CYS A 107 18.02 8.23 -8.98
C CYS A 107 19.53 8.25 -8.67
N ALA A 108 20.35 7.54 -9.45
CA ALA A 108 21.80 7.49 -9.22
C ALA A 108 22.43 8.90 -9.27
N ASN A 109 23.17 9.24 -8.22
CA ASN A 109 23.88 10.52 -8.04
C ASN A 109 22.97 11.78 -8.00
N THR A 110 21.70 11.62 -7.68
CA THR A 110 20.75 12.73 -7.50
C THR A 110 19.73 12.40 -6.42
N VAL A 111 19.10 13.40 -5.83
CA VAL A 111 17.94 13.20 -4.96
C VAL A 111 16.71 12.92 -5.84
N CYS A 112 15.88 12.02 -5.39
CA CYS A 112 14.54 11.81 -5.95
C CYS A 112 13.46 12.03 -4.90
N TRP A 113 12.32 12.53 -5.35
CA TRP A 113 11.11 12.69 -4.54
C TRP A 113 10.00 11.80 -5.09
N ILE A 114 9.14 11.29 -4.20
CA ILE A 114 7.89 10.65 -4.59
C ILE A 114 6.89 11.75 -4.91
N THR A 115 6.43 11.81 -6.16
CA THR A 115 5.47 12.81 -6.62
C THR A 115 4.03 12.32 -6.59
N GLN A 116 3.84 10.99 -6.61
CA GLN A 116 2.52 10.37 -6.66
C GLN A 116 2.59 8.95 -6.12
N LEU A 117 1.57 8.52 -5.39
CA LEU A 117 1.25 7.10 -5.18
C LEU A 117 0.03 6.74 -6.03
N TYR A 118 0.16 5.67 -6.80
CA TYR A 118 -0.91 5.20 -7.67
C TYR A 118 -1.93 4.39 -6.87
N ASP A 119 -3.19 4.68 -7.09
CA ASP A 119 -4.28 3.87 -6.61
C ASP A 119 -4.37 2.56 -7.41
N GLN A 120 -4.37 1.45 -6.71
CA GLN A 120 -4.46 0.11 -7.30
C GLN A 120 -5.90 -0.42 -7.37
N SER A 121 -6.88 0.31 -6.80
CA SER A 121 -8.29 -0.12 -6.78
C SER A 121 -8.97 -0.02 -8.14
N GLY A 122 -8.40 0.75 -9.07
CA GLY A 122 -8.98 1.06 -10.36
C GLY A 122 -10.00 2.21 -10.33
N LYS A 123 -10.18 2.88 -9.18
CA LYS A 123 -11.06 4.06 -9.07
C LYS A 123 -10.37 5.35 -9.52
N GLY A 124 -9.03 5.36 -9.55
CA GLY A 124 -8.24 6.51 -9.94
C GLY A 124 -7.94 7.48 -8.80
N ASN A 125 -8.10 7.07 -7.56
CA ASN A 125 -7.80 7.84 -6.35
C ASN A 125 -6.29 7.92 -6.11
N HIS A 126 -5.57 8.49 -7.07
CA HIS A 126 -4.12 8.69 -6.96
C HIS A 126 -3.84 9.83 -6.01
N ILE A 127 -2.94 9.64 -5.06
CA ILE A 127 -2.54 10.72 -4.17
C ILE A 127 -1.27 11.41 -4.70
N THR A 128 -1.34 12.73 -4.84
CA THR A 128 -0.28 13.59 -5.34
C THR A 128 0.15 14.60 -4.27
N GLN A 129 1.08 15.49 -4.58
CA GLN A 129 1.55 16.49 -3.62
C GLN A 129 0.39 17.26 -3.00
N ALA A 130 0.23 17.16 -1.68
CA ALA A 130 -0.85 17.84 -0.96
C ALA A 130 -0.67 19.37 -1.00
N PRO A 131 -1.75 20.15 -1.16
CA PRO A 131 -1.72 21.58 -0.94
C PRO A 131 -1.27 21.90 0.49
N PHE A 132 -0.64 23.06 0.66
CA PHE A 132 -0.23 23.55 1.98
C PHE A 132 -1.46 23.99 2.79
N GLY A 133 -1.48 23.59 4.04
CA GLY A 133 -2.47 24.05 5.01
C GLY A 133 -2.65 23.02 6.12
N PRO A 134 -2.44 23.38 7.39
CA PRO A 134 -2.92 22.56 8.50
C PRO A 134 -4.44 22.75 8.64
N ALA A 135 -5.07 21.76 9.27
CA ALA A 135 -6.44 21.84 9.71
C ALA A 135 -6.74 23.17 10.45
N GLY A 136 -7.91 23.74 10.23
CA GLY A 136 -8.33 25.00 10.86
C GLY A 136 -7.60 26.28 10.44
N THR A 137 -6.62 26.21 9.55
CA THR A 137 -5.92 27.40 9.05
C THR A 137 -6.52 27.83 7.71
N PRO A 138 -6.94 29.08 7.55
CA PRO A 138 -7.35 29.56 6.23
C PRO A 138 -6.24 29.33 5.20
N MET A 139 -6.58 28.79 4.03
CA MET A 139 -5.64 28.55 2.93
C MET A 139 -5.11 29.85 2.29
N VAL A 140 -4.88 30.89 3.10
CA VAL A 140 -4.39 32.20 2.62
C VAL A 140 -2.91 32.20 2.29
N MET A 141 -2.15 31.19 2.69
CA MET A 141 -0.71 31.13 2.46
C MET A 141 -0.32 30.49 1.13
N GLY A 142 -1.24 29.76 0.49
CA GLY A 142 -0.97 29.07 -0.78
C GLY A 142 0.21 28.09 -0.70
N GLY A 143 0.53 27.45 -1.82
CA GLY A 143 1.66 26.55 -1.93
C GLY A 143 1.29 25.07 -1.69
N PHE A 144 2.34 24.26 -1.50
CA PHE A 144 2.22 22.81 -1.34
C PHE A 144 3.10 22.32 -0.22
N ASN A 145 2.72 21.19 0.38
CA ASN A 145 3.57 20.42 1.27
C ASN A 145 4.80 19.89 0.53
N ASN A 146 5.86 19.58 1.26
CA ASN A 146 7.04 18.97 0.67
C ASN A 146 6.74 17.54 0.21
N LEU A 147 7.43 17.12 -0.84
CA LEU A 147 7.37 15.75 -1.33
C LEU A 147 8.29 14.84 -0.48
N PRO A 148 7.90 13.57 -0.24
CA PRO A 148 8.75 12.60 0.43
C PRO A 148 9.99 12.28 -0.41
N VAL A 149 11.15 12.16 0.25
CA VAL A 149 12.38 11.71 -0.39
C VAL A 149 12.32 10.20 -0.63
N ALA A 150 12.56 9.78 -1.86
CA ALA A 150 12.19 8.45 -2.34
C ALA A 150 13.03 7.30 -1.77
N ASP A 151 14.25 7.56 -1.26
CA ASP A 151 15.19 6.56 -0.76
C ASP A 151 15.39 6.58 0.77
N TRP A 152 14.60 7.39 1.50
CA TRP A 152 14.77 7.54 2.94
C TRP A 152 14.17 6.40 3.79
N ALA A 153 13.34 5.55 3.21
CA ALA A 153 12.74 4.42 3.91
C ALA A 153 13.04 3.07 3.23
N PRO A 154 14.30 2.65 3.11
CA PRO A 154 14.62 1.33 2.57
C PRO A 154 14.11 0.24 3.52
N VAL A 155 13.39 -0.73 2.96
CA VAL A 155 12.85 -1.89 3.68
C VAL A 155 13.04 -3.16 2.85
N THR A 156 12.94 -4.30 3.50
CA THR A 156 12.98 -5.60 2.82
C THR A 156 11.64 -6.30 3.00
N ILE A 157 10.98 -6.65 1.90
CA ILE A 157 9.77 -7.48 1.91
C ILE A 157 9.99 -8.70 1.01
N MET A 158 9.54 -9.85 1.44
CA MET A 158 9.67 -11.11 0.67
C MET A 158 11.11 -11.40 0.20
N GLY A 159 12.13 -10.92 0.94
CA GLY A 159 13.54 -11.02 0.57
C GLY A 159 14.06 -9.97 -0.41
N HIS A 160 13.23 -9.04 -0.87
CA HIS A 160 13.58 -8.00 -1.85
C HIS A 160 13.64 -6.62 -1.21
N LYS A 161 14.65 -5.82 -1.63
CA LYS A 161 14.73 -4.41 -1.28
C LYS A 161 13.60 -3.65 -1.96
N VAL A 162 12.92 -2.81 -1.20
CA VAL A 162 11.93 -1.84 -1.69
C VAL A 162 12.04 -0.55 -0.86
N TYR A 163 11.23 0.46 -1.20
CA TYR A 163 11.18 1.71 -0.44
C TYR A 163 9.77 1.98 0.08
N GLY A 164 9.67 2.26 1.37
CA GLY A 164 8.48 2.87 1.95
C GLY A 164 8.40 4.36 1.66
N VAL A 165 7.35 5.01 2.11
CA VAL A 165 7.19 6.47 2.07
C VAL A 165 7.61 7.04 3.41
N PHE A 166 8.65 7.89 3.41
CA PHE A 166 9.15 8.54 4.62
C PHE A 166 8.50 9.92 4.75
N ILE A 167 7.59 10.05 5.71
CA ILE A 167 6.86 11.29 5.97
C ILE A 167 7.40 11.94 7.23
N VAL A 168 7.73 13.21 7.14
CA VAL A 168 8.03 14.09 8.28
C VAL A 168 7.11 15.31 8.26
N PRO A 169 6.99 16.07 9.36
CA PRO A 169 6.15 17.27 9.38
C PRO A 169 6.40 18.19 8.18
N GLY A 170 5.34 18.61 7.53
CA GLY A 170 5.38 19.41 6.30
C GLY A 170 5.48 18.62 5.00
N MET A 171 5.42 17.29 5.04
CA MET A 171 5.26 16.42 3.88
C MET A 171 3.84 15.86 3.83
N GLY A 172 3.28 15.71 2.62
CA GLY A 172 1.96 15.14 2.45
C GLY A 172 1.61 14.88 0.99
N LEU A 173 0.80 13.84 0.79
CA LEU A 173 0.19 13.48 -0.49
C LEU A 173 -1.32 13.39 -0.30
N ARG A 174 -2.11 13.85 -1.26
CA ARG A 174 -3.57 13.89 -1.17
C ARG A 174 -4.23 13.78 -2.54
N ASP A 175 -5.48 13.32 -2.54
CA ASP A 175 -6.45 13.42 -3.63
C ASP A 175 -7.61 14.29 -3.17
N ASP A 176 -7.90 15.36 -3.90
CA ASP A 176 -8.98 16.31 -3.58
C ASP A 176 -10.28 15.99 -4.33
N ASP A 177 -10.32 14.91 -5.12
CA ASP A 177 -11.51 14.46 -5.86
C ASP A 177 -11.65 12.94 -5.77
N PRO A 178 -11.66 12.34 -4.55
CA PRO A 178 -11.72 10.91 -4.37
C PRO A 178 -13.07 10.34 -4.83
N LYS A 179 -13.04 9.10 -5.32
CA LYS A 179 -14.21 8.42 -5.87
C LYS A 179 -14.55 7.17 -5.09
N GLY A 180 -15.72 7.17 -4.46
CA GLY A 180 -16.26 6.04 -3.73
C GLY A 180 -15.65 5.84 -2.34
N THR A 181 -14.93 6.84 -1.81
CA THR A 181 -14.57 6.92 -0.39
C THR A 181 -15.83 7.21 0.42
N ALA A 182 -15.85 6.73 1.65
CA ALA A 182 -16.92 7.02 2.59
C ALA A 182 -16.98 8.52 2.89
N VAL A 183 -18.16 9.04 3.18
CA VAL A 183 -18.41 10.41 3.59
C VAL A 183 -19.46 10.42 4.69
N ASP A 184 -19.42 11.39 5.58
CA ASP A 184 -20.31 11.49 6.74
C ASP A 184 -20.29 10.16 7.55
N ASP A 185 -21.44 9.65 7.88
CA ASP A 185 -21.68 8.46 8.72
C ASP A 185 -21.75 7.14 7.90
N GLN A 186 -21.08 7.08 6.76
CA GLN A 186 -21.04 5.87 5.94
C GLN A 186 -20.06 4.85 6.52
N ALA A 187 -20.45 3.57 6.46
CA ALA A 187 -19.57 2.48 6.88
C ALA A 187 -18.26 2.49 6.08
N GLU A 188 -17.13 2.45 6.77
CA GLU A 188 -15.81 2.37 6.16
C GLU A 188 -14.88 1.42 6.90
N GLY A 189 -13.89 0.91 6.18
CA GLY A 189 -12.77 0.17 6.75
C GLY A 189 -11.47 0.73 6.21
N GLN A 190 -10.51 0.93 7.10
CA GLN A 190 -9.17 1.40 6.77
C GLN A 190 -8.12 0.43 7.27
N TYR A 191 -7.00 0.33 6.54
CA TYR A 191 -5.81 -0.28 7.09
C TYR A 191 -4.57 0.38 6.50
N TRP A 192 -3.50 0.44 7.28
CA TRP A 192 -2.18 0.82 6.79
C TRP A 192 -1.07 0.06 7.51
N VAL A 193 0.13 0.08 6.92
CA VAL A 193 1.32 -0.51 7.51
C VAL A 193 2.33 0.59 7.76
N VAL A 194 2.75 0.75 9.02
CA VAL A 194 3.66 1.80 9.45
C VAL A 194 4.91 1.23 10.10
N ASN A 195 5.99 2.02 10.11
CA ASN A 195 7.14 1.78 10.94
C ASN A 195 6.87 2.35 12.35
N GLY A 196 6.68 1.48 13.33
CA GLY A 196 6.39 1.87 14.71
C GLY A 196 7.52 2.61 15.42
N HIS A 197 8.69 2.77 14.81
CA HIS A 197 9.82 3.54 15.35
C HIS A 197 9.98 4.92 14.69
N HIS A 198 9.10 5.27 13.74
CA HIS A 198 9.11 6.56 13.08
C HIS A 198 7.79 7.30 13.36
N TYR A 199 7.82 8.23 14.28
CA TYR A 199 6.65 8.99 14.74
C TYR A 199 7.08 10.32 15.36
N ASN A 200 6.13 11.21 15.60
CA ASN A 200 6.32 12.46 16.32
C ASN A 200 5.08 12.82 17.14
N GLY A 201 5.18 13.87 17.94
CA GLY A 201 4.09 14.37 18.80
C GLY A 201 3.27 15.50 18.19
N GLY A 202 3.48 15.82 16.93
CA GLY A 202 2.63 16.75 16.19
C GLY A 202 1.34 16.08 15.71
N CYS A 203 0.31 16.83 15.51
CA CYS A 203 -0.85 16.41 14.79
C CYS A 203 -0.76 16.89 13.34
N CYS A 204 -0.93 16.00 12.33
CA CYS A 204 -1.18 14.59 12.54
C CYS A 204 -0.39 13.80 11.49
N PHE A 205 -0.03 12.55 11.81
CA PHE A 205 0.52 11.60 10.86
C PHE A 205 -0.55 10.55 10.60
N ASP A 206 -1.27 10.71 9.50
CA ASP A 206 -2.51 10.00 9.22
C ASP A 206 -2.49 9.36 7.85
N TYR A 207 -3.32 8.33 7.71
CA TYR A 207 -3.72 7.78 6.43
C TYR A 207 -5.21 7.42 6.47
N GLY A 208 -5.95 7.83 5.46
CA GLY A 208 -7.37 7.51 5.34
C GLY A 208 -8.12 8.56 4.53
N ASN A 209 -9.39 8.72 4.86
CA ASN A 209 -10.26 9.68 4.22
C ASN A 209 -10.03 11.07 4.83
N GLY A 210 -9.68 12.05 4.03
CA GLY A 210 -9.34 13.40 4.46
C GLY A 210 -10.26 14.46 3.87
N GLU A 211 -10.11 15.66 4.39
CA GLU A 211 -10.82 16.83 3.87
C GLU A 211 -10.39 17.16 2.45
N ILE A 212 -11.35 17.41 1.57
CA ILE A 212 -11.10 17.84 0.19
C ILE A 212 -10.57 19.28 0.09
N SER A 213 -10.74 20.08 1.15
CA SER A 213 -10.36 21.49 1.20
C SER A 213 -9.09 21.76 1.99
N SER A 214 -8.42 20.78 2.55
CA SER A 214 -7.34 20.91 3.55
C SER A 214 -7.75 21.68 4.81
N ARG A 215 -9.02 21.66 5.15
CA ARG A 215 -9.58 22.29 6.34
C ARG A 215 -10.30 21.26 7.16
N ASP A 216 -10.09 21.37 8.45
CA ASP A 216 -10.92 20.75 9.45
C ASP A 216 -12.08 21.71 9.68
N ASP A 217 -13.23 21.46 9.08
CA ASP A 217 -14.39 22.36 9.10
C ASP A 217 -15.56 21.82 9.95
N GLY A 218 -15.38 20.65 10.57
CA GLY A 218 -16.34 20.06 11.49
C GLY A 218 -17.57 19.47 10.82
N ASN A 219 -17.46 19.09 9.55
CA ASN A 219 -18.58 18.53 8.78
C ASN A 219 -18.62 16.98 8.78
N GLY A 220 -17.67 16.31 9.44
CA GLY A 220 -17.65 14.86 9.61
C GLY A 220 -17.11 14.09 8.42
N THR A 221 -16.40 14.73 7.50
CA THR A 221 -15.87 14.04 6.29
C THR A 221 -14.48 13.46 6.48
N MET A 222 -13.70 13.92 7.46
CA MET A 222 -12.37 13.39 7.74
C MET A 222 -12.44 12.22 8.72
N GLU A 223 -12.01 11.04 8.25
CA GLU A 223 -11.87 9.84 9.06
C GLU A 223 -10.58 9.12 8.69
N THR A 224 -9.56 9.24 9.54
CA THR A 224 -8.24 8.68 9.27
C THR A 224 -7.73 7.82 10.42
N THR A 225 -6.77 6.97 10.12
CA THR A 225 -5.98 6.27 11.13
C THR A 225 -4.75 7.09 11.45
N TYR A 226 -4.61 7.50 12.70
CA TYR A 226 -3.48 8.25 13.25
C TYR A 226 -2.43 7.34 13.86
N PHE A 227 -1.15 7.69 13.67
CA PHE A 227 -0.03 7.08 14.39
C PHE A 227 0.93 8.14 14.92
N GLY A 228 1.14 8.15 16.23
CA GLY A 228 2.05 9.11 16.86
C GLY A 228 1.90 9.17 18.38
N ASN A 229 2.39 10.25 18.98
CA ASN A 229 2.29 10.47 20.42
C ASN A 229 1.84 11.90 20.79
N ALA A 230 0.97 12.49 19.97
CA ALA A 230 0.28 13.72 20.31
C ALA A 230 -0.60 13.53 21.57
N THR A 231 -0.56 14.49 22.47
CA THR A 231 -1.29 14.42 23.76
C THR A 231 -2.33 15.52 23.93
N ALA A 232 -2.55 16.31 22.89
CA ALA A 232 -3.47 17.45 22.93
C ALA A 232 -4.94 17.03 23.09
N TRP A 233 -5.30 15.86 22.55
CA TRP A 233 -6.65 15.31 22.59
C TRP A 233 -6.70 14.05 23.46
N TYR A 234 -6.67 12.86 22.86
CA TYR A 234 -6.58 11.61 23.62
C TYR A 234 -5.11 11.19 23.79
N ARG A 235 -4.86 10.36 24.80
CA ARG A 235 -3.56 9.77 25.05
C ARG A 235 -3.69 8.40 25.73
N GLY A 236 -2.76 7.53 25.48
CA GLY A 236 -2.59 6.26 26.16
C GLY A 236 -1.57 6.33 27.31
N PRO A 237 -1.20 5.18 27.89
CA PRO A 237 -0.14 5.07 28.89
C PRO A 237 1.23 5.37 28.28
N ASP A 238 2.18 5.72 29.14
CA ASP A 238 3.56 6.04 28.77
C ASP A 238 3.67 7.15 27.71
N PRO A 239 4.82 7.41 27.15
CA PRO A 239 5.01 8.45 26.13
C PRO A 239 4.49 8.06 24.73
N GLY A 240 3.83 6.92 24.55
CA GLY A 240 3.41 6.42 23.23
C GLY A 240 4.53 5.74 22.47
N PRO A 241 4.47 5.61 21.13
CA PRO A 241 3.35 6.06 20.30
C PRO A 241 2.13 5.14 20.36
N TRP A 242 0.99 5.66 19.90
CA TRP A 242 -0.28 4.93 19.84
C TRP A 242 -0.87 4.99 18.44
N ILE A 243 -1.78 4.05 18.15
CA ILE A 243 -2.69 4.11 17.02
C ILE A 243 -4.02 4.63 17.55
N MET A 244 -4.55 5.66 16.90
CA MET A 244 -5.83 6.27 17.18
C MET A 244 -6.59 6.51 15.88
N THR A 245 -7.83 6.91 15.93
CA THR A 245 -8.56 7.46 14.80
C THR A 245 -8.55 8.99 14.89
N ASP A 246 -8.29 9.65 13.77
CA ASP A 246 -8.44 11.09 13.63
C ASP A 246 -9.76 11.34 12.92
N GLN A 247 -10.68 11.92 13.67
CA GLN A 247 -12.05 12.16 13.22
C GLN A 247 -12.30 13.66 13.31
N GLU A 248 -12.07 14.33 12.20
CA GLU A 248 -12.30 15.76 12.10
C GLU A 248 -11.51 16.51 13.19
N ASN A 249 -12.19 17.03 14.18
CA ASN A 249 -11.65 17.85 15.26
C ASN A 249 -11.10 17.05 16.44
N ASN A 250 -10.94 15.72 16.35
CA ASN A 250 -10.65 14.93 17.54
C ASN A 250 -9.88 13.63 17.25
N LEU A 251 -8.74 13.47 17.93
CA LEU A 251 -8.07 12.17 18.00
C LEU A 251 -8.76 11.29 19.04
N VAL A 252 -9.28 10.15 18.61
CA VAL A 252 -10.01 9.21 19.46
C VAL A 252 -9.23 7.91 19.62
N GLY A 253 -8.82 7.60 20.84
CA GLY A 253 -8.13 6.35 21.16
C GLY A 253 -9.01 5.32 21.85
N CYS A 254 -10.10 5.74 22.44
CA CYS A 254 -11.07 4.87 23.13
C CYS A 254 -12.34 5.60 23.47
N VAL A 255 -13.40 4.84 23.71
CA VAL A 255 -14.64 5.37 24.33
C VAL A 255 -14.46 5.40 25.84
N ASN A 256 -14.51 6.57 26.44
CA ASN A 256 -14.45 6.76 27.88
C ASN A 256 -15.84 6.91 28.47
N THR A 257 -16.12 6.21 29.56
CA THR A 257 -17.36 6.38 30.33
C THR A 257 -17.40 7.74 31.03
N ASN A 258 -16.24 8.35 31.27
CA ASN A 258 -16.11 9.72 31.74
C ASN A 258 -15.71 10.59 30.53
N SER A 259 -16.65 11.34 29.99
CA SER A 259 -16.45 12.20 28.82
C SER A 259 -15.43 13.32 29.02
N SER A 260 -15.05 13.65 30.27
CA SER A 260 -13.99 14.63 30.55
C SER A 260 -12.58 14.00 30.53
N SER A 261 -12.47 12.67 30.57
CA SER A 261 -11.17 11.97 30.52
C SER A 261 -10.73 11.75 29.10
N LYS A 262 -9.53 12.22 28.80
CA LYS A 262 -8.82 11.97 27.54
C LYS A 262 -7.75 10.87 27.67
N TYR A 263 -7.77 10.11 28.76
CA TYR A 263 -6.79 9.06 29.04
C TYR A 263 -7.37 7.68 28.77
N CYS A 264 -6.76 6.97 27.84
CA CYS A 264 -7.13 5.63 27.41
C CYS A 264 -6.18 4.60 28.04
N THR A 265 -6.60 3.97 29.15
CA THR A 265 -5.74 3.06 29.93
C THR A 265 -5.34 1.78 29.19
N ASN A 266 -6.12 1.36 28.22
CA ASN A 266 -5.94 0.13 27.45
C ASN A 266 -5.42 0.34 26.01
N LEU A 267 -5.04 1.58 25.67
CA LEU A 267 -4.43 1.88 24.39
C LEU A 267 -2.97 1.38 24.39
N PRO A 268 -2.58 0.42 23.57
CA PRO A 268 -1.24 -0.18 23.63
C PRO A 268 -0.19 0.80 23.11
N VAL A 269 0.96 0.85 23.81
CA VAL A 269 2.15 1.52 23.31
C VAL A 269 2.78 0.65 22.22
N ILE A 270 3.04 1.23 21.07
CA ILE A 270 3.61 0.52 19.92
C ILE A 270 5.13 0.46 20.06
N THR A 271 5.68 -0.74 20.05
CA THR A 271 7.14 -0.98 20.18
C THR A 271 7.72 -1.77 19.00
N TRP A 272 6.89 -2.18 18.05
CA TRP A 272 7.26 -2.99 16.90
C TRP A 272 7.73 -2.14 15.73
N ARG A 273 8.64 -2.67 14.92
CA ARG A 273 9.12 -1.96 13.72
C ARG A 273 8.05 -1.90 12.63
N PHE A 274 7.33 -2.99 12.40
CA PHE A 274 6.22 -3.03 11.46
C PHE A 274 4.92 -3.25 12.20
N VAL A 275 3.99 -2.37 11.99
CA VAL A 275 2.67 -2.37 12.60
C VAL A 275 1.63 -2.25 11.51
N THR A 276 0.63 -3.12 11.55
CA THR A 276 -0.58 -2.95 10.76
C THR A 276 -1.65 -2.35 11.68
N ALA A 277 -2.15 -1.20 11.30
CA ALA A 277 -3.30 -0.57 11.93
C ALA A 277 -4.54 -0.82 11.07
N THR A 278 -5.66 -1.10 11.72
CA THR A 278 -6.98 -1.20 11.09
C THR A 278 -7.97 -0.40 11.90
N ALA A 279 -8.87 0.27 11.20
CA ALA A 279 -10.05 0.90 11.77
C ALA A 279 -11.24 0.51 10.90
N ASP A 280 -12.33 0.11 11.54
CA ASP A 280 -13.58 -0.22 10.88
C ASP A 280 -14.69 0.55 11.61
N GLY A 281 -15.52 1.25 10.85
CA GLY A 281 -16.71 1.97 11.32
C GLY A 281 -17.96 1.43 10.62
N GLU A 282 -19.01 1.23 11.39
CA GLU A 282 -20.35 0.96 10.89
C GLU A 282 -21.32 1.97 11.50
N PRO A 283 -22.34 2.42 10.76
CA PRO A 283 -23.33 3.36 11.27
C PRO A 283 -24.18 2.79 12.41
#